data_d3b31414b2a706aa16947c09bb85f70f
#
_entry.id   d3b31414b2a706aa16947c09bb85f70f
#
_cell.length_a   1.000
_cell.length_b   1.000
_cell.length_c   1.000
_cell.angle_alpha   90.00
_cell.angle_beta   90.00
_cell.angle_gamma   90.00
#
_symmetry.space_group_name_H-M   'P 1'
#
loop_
_entity.id
_entity.type
_entity.pdbx_description
1 polymer ?
#
loop_
_entity_poly.entity_id
_entity_poly.type
_entity_poly.pdbx_seq_one_letter_code
_entity_poly.pdbx_strand_id
1 'polypeptide(L)'
;TLPVEFTQGGFFETVGISLELLMEPLGMYSFLTGFFMVAGGIFGMHLGLSLHTEECTGNTAEYLYTKPCGRKQIYMGKLLCALAGICVTGIFYLATSFLTMTLFRFGFPIGEFFLVAGSFILISLFFALLGLMVGIFHPNNRSPLLTAGLVVFVEYCITSFSRTVNIRAIGFLSPFSFFSPAEIHNAGTYSWDYMLWYLLLLFGFALLAYWKILKRDIALAV
;
A
#
# COMPACT_ATOMS: atom_id res chain seq x y z
N THR A 1 -14.93 -21.26 -28.94
CA THR A 1 -15.21 -19.90 -29.41
C THR A 1 -16.04 -19.22 -28.33
N LEU A 2 -15.40 -18.39 -27.50
CA LEU A 2 -16.10 -17.54 -26.52
C LEU A 2 -16.90 -16.47 -27.29
N PRO A 3 -18.10 -16.09 -26.82
CA PRO A 3 -18.91 -15.07 -27.47
C PRO A 3 -18.14 -13.74 -27.55
N VAL A 4 -18.17 -13.13 -28.72
CA VAL A 4 -17.47 -11.86 -29.04
C VAL A 4 -17.88 -10.70 -28.12
N GLU A 5 -19.02 -10.78 -27.46
CA GLU A 5 -19.53 -9.79 -26.52
C GLU A 5 -18.73 -9.70 -25.20
N PHE A 6 -17.98 -10.73 -24.85
CA PHE A 6 -17.04 -10.69 -23.70
C PHE A 6 -15.70 -10.04 -24.03
N THR A 7 -15.44 -9.76 -25.29
CA THR A 7 -14.15 -9.21 -25.76
C THR A 7 -14.17 -7.71 -26.02
N GLN A 8 -15.32 -7.06 -26.00
CA GLN A 8 -15.45 -5.62 -26.24
C GLN A 8 -16.08 -4.93 -25.03
N GLY A 9 -15.31 -4.10 -24.32
CA GLY A 9 -15.81 -3.15 -23.34
C GLY A 9 -16.24 -3.74 -22.00
N GLY A 10 -15.66 -4.86 -21.58
CA GLY A 10 -16.00 -5.55 -20.35
C GLY A 10 -15.17 -5.13 -19.13
N PHE A 11 -15.40 -5.81 -18.03
CA PHE A 11 -14.73 -5.69 -16.74
C PHE A 11 -13.19 -5.60 -16.86
N PHE A 12 -12.58 -6.29 -17.82
CA PHE A 12 -11.14 -6.31 -18.04
C PHE A 12 -10.57 -4.96 -18.51
N GLU A 13 -11.28 -4.23 -19.38
CA GLU A 13 -10.86 -2.88 -19.80
C GLU A 13 -10.95 -1.87 -18.64
N THR A 14 -11.97 -2.02 -17.79
CA THR A 14 -12.12 -1.17 -16.59
C THR A 14 -10.98 -1.38 -15.60
N VAL A 15 -10.41 -2.60 -15.57
CA VAL A 15 -9.23 -2.95 -14.77
C VAL A 15 -7.92 -2.62 -15.51
N GLY A 16 -8.01 -2.17 -16.78
CA GLY A 16 -6.85 -1.78 -17.60
C GLY A 16 -6.05 -2.95 -18.17
N ILE A 17 -6.72 -4.09 -18.44
CA ILE A 17 -6.07 -5.32 -18.86
C ILE A 17 -6.62 -5.76 -20.21
N SER A 18 -5.71 -5.98 -21.19
CA SER A 18 -6.03 -6.66 -22.43
C SER A 18 -6.05 -8.17 -22.26
N LEU A 19 -6.91 -8.87 -23.02
CA LEU A 19 -6.93 -10.34 -23.01
C LEU A 19 -5.59 -10.95 -23.46
N GLU A 20 -4.84 -10.26 -24.29
CA GLU A 20 -3.50 -10.66 -24.72
C GLU A 20 -2.52 -10.70 -23.56
N LEU A 21 -2.61 -9.73 -22.66
CA LEU A 21 -1.80 -9.68 -21.44
C LEU A 21 -2.04 -10.89 -20.52
N LEU A 22 -3.27 -11.39 -20.42
CA LEU A 22 -3.61 -12.54 -19.60
C LEU A 22 -3.09 -13.87 -20.17
N MET A 23 -2.75 -13.91 -21.45
CA MET A 23 -2.15 -15.08 -22.08
C MET A 23 -0.66 -15.23 -21.77
N GLU A 24 0.00 -14.14 -21.34
CA GLU A 24 1.39 -14.16 -20.91
C GLU A 24 1.50 -14.45 -19.41
N PRO A 25 2.42 -15.32 -18.97
CA PRO A 25 2.58 -15.67 -17.56
C PRO A 25 2.84 -14.46 -16.67
N LEU A 26 3.67 -13.53 -17.13
CA LEU A 26 3.98 -12.30 -16.37
C LEU A 26 2.80 -11.33 -16.38
N GLY A 27 2.03 -11.28 -17.47
CA GLY A 27 0.81 -10.48 -17.55
C GLY A 27 -0.27 -10.98 -16.58
N MET A 28 -0.47 -12.30 -16.51
CA MET A 28 -1.35 -12.90 -15.52
C MET A 28 -0.88 -12.65 -14.08
N TYR A 29 0.43 -12.73 -13.83
CA TYR A 29 1.01 -12.38 -12.54
C TYR A 29 0.78 -10.91 -12.19
N SER A 30 0.93 -9.99 -13.15
CA SER A 30 0.66 -8.56 -12.97
C SER A 30 -0.80 -8.31 -12.58
N PHE A 31 -1.74 -9.02 -13.19
CA PHE A 31 -3.15 -8.96 -12.83
C PHE A 31 -3.39 -9.42 -11.38
N LEU A 32 -2.86 -10.58 -11.00
CA LEU A 32 -2.99 -11.10 -9.65
C LEU A 32 -2.33 -10.17 -8.61
N THR A 33 -1.17 -9.58 -8.96
CA THR A 33 -0.49 -8.61 -8.11
C THR A 33 -1.38 -7.42 -7.79
N GLY A 34 -2.24 -6.97 -8.71
CA GLY A 34 -3.22 -5.92 -8.45
C GLY A 34 -4.13 -6.21 -7.26
N PHE A 35 -4.61 -7.45 -7.12
CA PHE A 35 -5.40 -7.86 -5.96
C PHE A 35 -4.56 -7.97 -4.68
N PHE A 36 -3.36 -8.52 -4.79
CA PHE A 36 -2.43 -8.56 -3.65
C PHE A 36 -2.05 -7.17 -3.15
N MET A 37 -1.95 -6.18 -4.02
CA MET A 37 -1.71 -4.79 -3.63
C MET A 37 -2.83 -4.23 -2.76
N VAL A 38 -4.10 -4.56 -3.04
CA VAL A 38 -5.23 -4.16 -2.17
C VAL A 38 -5.09 -4.82 -0.79
N ALA A 39 -4.81 -6.12 -0.74
CA ALA A 39 -4.58 -6.82 0.52
C ALA A 39 -3.36 -6.26 1.28
N GLY A 40 -2.25 -6.00 0.59
CA GLY A 40 -1.06 -5.37 1.14
C GLY A 40 -1.30 -3.95 1.64
N GLY A 41 -2.13 -3.18 0.94
CA GLY A 41 -2.57 -1.86 1.37
C GLY A 41 -3.38 -1.90 2.67
N ILE A 42 -4.35 -2.83 2.77
CA ILE A 42 -5.14 -3.04 4.00
C ILE A 42 -4.23 -3.46 5.16
N PHE A 43 -3.32 -4.40 4.92
CA PHE A 43 -2.34 -4.83 5.92
C PHE A 43 -1.44 -3.67 6.37
N GLY A 44 -0.86 -2.93 5.43
CA GLY A 44 0.00 -1.77 5.74
C GLY A 44 -0.74 -0.71 6.54
N MET A 45 -1.93 -0.30 6.09
CA MET A 45 -2.76 0.69 6.78
C MET A 45 -3.15 0.23 8.18
N HIS A 46 -3.56 -1.05 8.33
CA HIS A 46 -3.89 -1.62 9.64
C HIS A 46 -2.67 -1.64 10.55
N LEU A 47 -1.51 -2.09 10.06
CA LEU A 47 -0.26 -2.09 10.83
C LEU A 47 0.10 -0.68 11.32
N GLY A 48 0.06 0.31 10.44
CA GLY A 48 0.36 1.70 10.81
C GLY A 48 -0.62 2.27 11.85
N LEU A 49 -1.92 2.03 11.67
CA LEU A 49 -2.96 2.46 12.61
C LEU A 49 -2.78 1.79 13.98
N SER A 50 -2.64 0.46 14.03
CA SER A 50 -2.63 -0.31 15.27
C SER A 50 -1.43 0.04 16.15
N LEU A 51 -0.27 0.33 15.59
CA LEU A 51 0.93 0.75 16.32
C LEU A 51 0.73 1.96 17.26
N HIS A 52 -0.31 2.75 17.05
CA HIS A 52 -0.61 3.88 17.92
C HIS A 52 -1.95 3.74 18.62
N THR A 53 -2.99 3.26 17.94
CA THR A 53 -4.35 3.17 18.49
C THR A 53 -4.47 2.11 19.58
N GLU A 54 -3.79 0.97 19.44
CA GLU A 54 -3.82 -0.10 20.45
C GLU A 54 -3.20 0.32 21.79
N GLU A 55 -2.15 1.12 21.77
CA GLU A 55 -1.58 1.66 22.98
C GLU A 55 -2.54 2.61 23.72
N CYS A 56 -3.27 3.43 22.94
CA CYS A 56 -4.22 4.38 23.52
C CYS A 56 -5.50 3.70 24.02
N THR A 57 -6.03 2.71 23.30
CA THR A 57 -7.26 2.00 23.67
C THR A 57 -7.02 0.95 24.75
N GLY A 58 -5.81 0.38 24.80
CA GLY A 58 -5.41 -0.64 25.80
C GLY A 58 -4.93 -0.07 27.13
N ASN A 59 -4.99 1.26 27.34
CA ASN A 59 -4.47 1.97 28.52
C ASN A 59 -2.98 1.69 28.81
N THR A 60 -2.23 1.19 27.82
CA THR A 60 -0.79 0.94 27.93
C THR A 60 0.05 2.20 27.63
N ALA A 61 -0.58 3.23 27.09
CA ALA A 61 0.07 4.51 26.81
C ALA A 61 0.65 5.13 28.09
N GLU A 62 -0.07 5.10 29.22
CA GLU A 62 0.41 5.63 30.50
C GLU A 62 1.71 4.93 30.94
N TYR A 63 1.75 3.59 30.85
CA TYR A 63 2.95 2.82 31.18
C TYR A 63 4.12 3.15 30.23
N LEU A 64 3.86 3.37 28.95
CA LEU A 64 4.91 3.71 27.98
C LEU A 64 5.53 5.08 28.30
N TYR A 65 4.72 6.05 28.71
CA TYR A 65 5.17 7.41 29.02
C TYR A 65 5.78 7.58 30.43
N THR A 66 5.63 6.59 31.32
CA THR A 66 6.37 6.57 32.60
C THR A 66 7.82 6.13 32.44
N LYS A 67 8.18 5.52 31.32
CA LYS A 67 9.57 5.16 31.03
C LYS A 67 10.38 6.38 30.63
N PRO A 68 11.69 6.45 30.93
CA PRO A 68 12.57 7.55 30.58
C PRO A 68 12.90 7.56 29.06
N CYS A 69 11.89 7.42 28.20
CA CYS A 69 12.03 7.39 26.75
C CYS A 69 11.51 8.71 26.17
N GLY A 70 12.34 9.38 25.36
CA GLY A 70 11.93 10.59 24.68
C GLY A 70 10.87 10.32 23.59
N ARG A 71 9.96 11.27 23.35
CA ARG A 71 8.91 11.17 22.31
C ARG A 71 9.47 10.84 20.91
N LYS A 72 10.68 11.33 20.61
CA LYS A 72 11.39 11.00 19.36
C LYS A 72 11.72 9.51 19.27
N GLN A 73 12.16 8.91 20.37
CA GLN A 73 12.51 7.48 20.40
C GLN A 73 11.26 6.61 20.22
N ILE A 74 10.13 6.99 20.83
CA ILE A 74 8.85 6.31 20.66
C ILE A 74 8.40 6.36 19.20
N TYR A 75 8.46 7.54 18.57
CA TYR A 75 8.11 7.66 17.15
C TYR A 75 9.02 6.83 16.24
N MET A 76 10.32 6.93 16.43
CA MET A 76 11.28 6.13 15.64
C MET A 76 11.10 4.63 15.83
N GLY A 77 10.80 4.19 17.05
CA GLY A 77 10.46 2.79 17.32
C GLY A 77 9.23 2.32 16.54
N LYS A 78 8.16 3.11 16.51
CA LYS A 78 6.95 2.81 15.72
C LYS A 78 7.22 2.78 14.22
N LEU A 79 7.97 3.75 13.74
CA LEU A 79 8.36 3.81 12.32
C LEU A 79 9.19 2.59 11.92
N LEU A 80 10.20 2.22 12.74
CA LEU A 80 11.02 1.04 12.49
C LEU A 80 10.21 -0.26 12.56
N CYS A 81 9.25 -0.36 13.49
CA CYS A 81 8.36 -1.50 13.60
C CYS A 81 7.47 -1.64 12.35
N ALA A 82 6.90 -0.53 11.86
CA ALA A 82 6.13 -0.52 10.62
C ALA A 82 6.99 -0.95 9.42
N LEU A 83 8.18 -0.37 9.28
CA LEU A 83 9.12 -0.74 8.21
C LEU A 83 9.54 -2.21 8.28
N ALA A 84 9.86 -2.72 9.46
CA ALA A 84 10.21 -4.12 9.65
C ALA A 84 9.06 -5.06 9.26
N GLY A 85 7.81 -4.74 9.65
CA GLY A 85 6.63 -5.50 9.27
C GLY A 85 6.43 -5.55 7.76
N ILE A 86 6.57 -4.41 7.07
CA ILE A 86 6.48 -4.35 5.61
C ILE A 86 7.63 -5.10 4.93
N CYS A 87 8.87 -4.98 5.45
CA CYS A 87 10.02 -5.72 4.91
C CYS A 87 9.81 -7.24 5.01
N VAL A 88 9.40 -7.73 6.18
CA VAL A 88 9.14 -9.17 6.38
C VAL A 88 8.06 -9.67 5.43
N THR A 89 6.92 -8.97 5.35
CA THR A 89 5.82 -9.34 4.47
C THR A 89 6.21 -9.25 3.00
N GLY A 90 6.97 -8.21 2.62
CA GLY A 90 7.47 -8.01 1.27
C GLY A 90 8.45 -9.09 0.84
N ILE A 91 9.40 -9.48 1.70
CA ILE A 91 10.35 -10.57 1.41
C ILE A 91 9.60 -11.89 1.25
N PHE A 92 8.60 -12.15 2.11
CA PHE A 92 7.80 -13.37 2.02
C PHE A 92 6.98 -13.40 0.72
N TYR A 93 6.37 -12.28 0.34
CA TYR A 93 5.66 -12.14 -0.92
C TYR A 93 6.58 -12.36 -2.14
N LEU A 94 7.74 -11.73 -2.16
CA LEU A 94 8.73 -11.90 -3.23
C LEU A 94 9.21 -13.35 -3.34
N ALA A 95 9.55 -13.97 -2.21
CA ALA A 95 10.04 -15.34 -2.18
C ALA A 95 8.99 -16.34 -2.69
N THR A 96 7.75 -16.23 -2.21
CA THR A 96 6.66 -17.11 -2.64
C THR A 96 6.30 -16.92 -4.10
N SER A 97 6.23 -15.69 -4.59
CA SER A 97 5.95 -15.37 -5.98
C SER A 97 7.05 -15.86 -6.91
N PHE A 98 8.31 -15.64 -6.55
CA PHE A 98 9.47 -16.13 -7.33
C PHE A 98 9.51 -17.65 -7.37
N LEU A 99 9.27 -18.30 -6.23
CA LEU A 99 9.21 -19.75 -6.15
C LEU A 99 8.11 -20.33 -7.05
N THR A 100 6.93 -19.70 -7.04
CA THR A 100 5.80 -20.13 -7.88
C THR A 100 6.16 -20.03 -9.37
N MET A 101 6.67 -18.88 -9.80
CA MET A 101 7.06 -18.68 -11.21
C MET A 101 8.13 -19.67 -11.69
N THR A 102 9.10 -19.99 -10.83
CA THR A 102 10.18 -20.94 -11.16
C THR A 102 9.71 -22.39 -11.14
N LEU A 103 8.86 -22.78 -10.20
CA LEU A 103 8.30 -24.15 -10.12
C LEU A 103 7.47 -24.51 -11.35
N PHE A 104 6.67 -23.58 -11.84
CA PHE A 104 5.86 -23.81 -13.04
C PHE A 104 6.65 -23.60 -14.35
N ARG A 105 7.96 -23.32 -14.26
CA ARG A 105 8.86 -23.12 -15.41
C ARG A 105 8.37 -22.06 -16.39
N PHE A 106 7.71 -21.05 -15.92
CA PHE A 106 7.32 -19.92 -16.75
C PHE A 106 8.58 -19.16 -17.17
N GLY A 107 8.76 -18.95 -18.48
CA GLY A 107 9.78 -18.02 -18.98
C GLY A 107 9.32 -16.59 -18.74
N PHE A 108 10.04 -15.82 -17.92
CA PHE A 108 9.70 -14.42 -17.63
C PHE A 108 10.96 -13.55 -17.52
N PRO A 109 10.88 -12.26 -17.92
CA PRO A 109 11.95 -11.32 -17.73
C PRO A 109 12.10 -10.96 -16.25
N ILE A 110 13.24 -11.31 -15.66
CA ILE A 110 13.48 -11.17 -14.21
C ILE A 110 13.35 -9.70 -13.76
N GLY A 111 13.82 -8.74 -14.58
CA GLY A 111 13.75 -7.32 -14.27
C GLY A 111 12.30 -6.82 -14.09
N GLU A 112 11.43 -7.14 -15.03
CA GLU A 112 10.02 -6.76 -14.98
C GLU A 112 9.28 -7.46 -13.82
N PHE A 113 9.60 -8.71 -13.56
CA PHE A 113 9.06 -9.43 -12.40
C PHE A 113 9.33 -8.68 -11.10
N PHE A 114 10.58 -8.25 -10.85
CA PHE A 114 10.92 -7.52 -9.63
C PHE A 114 10.27 -6.13 -9.56
N LEU A 115 10.05 -5.47 -10.69
CA LEU A 115 9.31 -4.22 -10.73
C LEU A 115 7.82 -4.44 -10.35
N VAL A 116 7.18 -5.41 -10.98
CA VAL A 116 5.77 -5.74 -10.68
C VAL A 116 5.62 -6.18 -9.21
N ALA A 117 6.47 -7.08 -8.73
CA ALA A 117 6.43 -7.55 -7.35
C ALA A 117 6.79 -6.43 -6.34
N GLY A 118 7.70 -5.53 -6.70
CA GLY A 118 8.07 -4.36 -5.91
C GLY A 118 6.90 -3.41 -5.66
N SER A 119 5.95 -3.32 -6.59
CA SER A 119 4.75 -2.48 -6.44
C SER A 119 3.93 -2.85 -5.20
N PHE A 120 3.85 -4.14 -4.85
CA PHE A 120 3.21 -4.60 -3.61
C PHE A 120 3.86 -3.99 -2.36
N ILE A 121 5.18 -3.97 -2.31
CA ILE A 121 5.94 -3.43 -1.17
C ILE A 121 5.74 -1.92 -1.06
N LEU A 122 5.82 -1.22 -2.20
CA LEU A 122 5.67 0.24 -2.26
C LEU A 122 4.27 0.68 -1.82
N ILE A 123 3.22 -0.01 -2.28
CA ILE A 123 1.84 0.26 -1.84
C ILE A 123 1.67 -0.02 -0.35
N SER A 124 2.16 -1.17 0.13
CA SER A 124 2.05 -1.52 1.54
C SER A 124 2.77 -0.50 2.44
N LEU A 125 3.93 0.01 2.00
CA LEU A 125 4.68 1.05 2.69
C LEU A 125 3.92 2.38 2.73
N PHE A 126 3.31 2.78 1.60
CA PHE A 126 2.51 3.99 1.54
C PHE A 126 1.38 3.97 2.57
N PHE A 127 0.61 2.90 2.57
CA PHE A 127 -0.50 2.75 3.49
C PHE A 127 -0.06 2.57 4.96
N ALA A 128 1.11 1.99 5.21
CA ALA A 128 1.65 1.89 6.57
C ALA A 128 2.00 3.27 7.14
N LEU A 129 2.63 4.14 6.36
CA LEU A 129 2.95 5.51 6.80
C LEU A 129 1.69 6.37 6.91
N LEU A 130 0.76 6.25 5.97
CA LEU A 130 -0.55 6.91 6.06
C LEU A 130 -1.30 6.45 7.32
N GLY A 131 -1.33 5.14 7.59
CA GLY A 131 -1.95 4.55 8.78
C GLY A 131 -1.32 5.05 10.08
N LEU A 132 0.01 5.11 10.14
CA LEU A 132 0.73 5.63 11.29
C LEU A 132 0.38 7.12 11.53
N MET A 133 0.33 7.93 10.48
CA MET A 133 -0.09 9.33 10.56
C MET A 133 -1.53 9.43 11.08
N VAL A 134 -2.47 8.72 10.47
CA VAL A 134 -3.90 8.75 10.87
C VAL A 134 -4.08 8.24 12.30
N GLY A 135 -3.38 7.19 12.72
CA GLY A 135 -3.41 6.68 14.09
C GLY A 135 -2.96 7.70 15.14
N ILE A 136 -1.93 8.49 14.81
CA ILE A 136 -1.45 9.58 15.68
C ILE A 136 -2.46 10.72 15.77
N PHE A 137 -3.16 11.04 14.67
CA PHE A 137 -4.18 12.09 14.66
C PHE A 137 -5.48 11.65 15.33
N HIS A 138 -5.87 10.37 15.17
CA HIS A 138 -7.10 9.77 15.69
C HIS A 138 -6.82 8.54 16.56
N PRO A 139 -6.27 8.73 17.78
CA PRO A 139 -5.83 7.62 18.64
C PRO A 139 -6.97 6.75 19.17
N ASN A 140 -8.20 7.30 19.26
CA ASN A 140 -9.36 6.60 19.79
C ASN A 140 -10.13 5.79 18.74
N ASN A 141 -9.45 5.35 17.68
CA ASN A 141 -10.06 4.51 16.65
C ASN A 141 -10.33 3.12 17.23
N ARG A 142 -11.61 2.77 17.38
CA ARG A 142 -12.06 1.49 17.96
C ARG A 142 -11.91 0.30 16.99
N SER A 143 -11.78 0.55 15.71
CA SER A 143 -11.72 -0.49 14.68
C SER A 143 -10.66 -0.16 13.62
N PRO A 144 -9.37 -0.32 13.92
CA PRO A 144 -8.29 -0.02 12.98
C PRO A 144 -8.42 -0.78 11.66
N LEU A 145 -8.83 -2.06 11.72
CA LEU A 145 -9.00 -2.89 10.54
C LEU A 145 -10.12 -2.40 9.61
N LEU A 146 -11.27 -2.00 10.18
CA LEU A 146 -12.39 -1.45 9.40
C LEU A 146 -11.97 -0.14 8.71
N THR A 147 -11.30 0.73 9.46
CA THR A 147 -10.79 2.01 8.91
C THR A 147 -9.78 1.76 7.79
N ALA A 148 -8.87 0.80 7.97
CA ALA A 148 -7.91 0.40 6.95
C ALA A 148 -8.62 -0.09 5.68
N GLY A 149 -9.57 -0.99 5.83
CA GLY A 149 -10.35 -1.52 4.70
C GLY A 149 -11.11 -0.44 3.95
N LEU A 150 -11.79 0.47 4.65
CA LEU A 150 -12.54 1.57 4.03
C LEU A 150 -11.63 2.53 3.26
N VAL A 151 -10.52 2.97 3.87
CA VAL A 151 -9.60 3.91 3.20
C VAL A 151 -9.01 3.29 1.94
N VAL A 152 -8.50 2.06 2.04
CA VAL A 152 -7.90 1.37 0.89
C VAL A 152 -8.93 1.09 -0.20
N PHE A 153 -10.14 0.73 0.17
CA PHE A 153 -11.22 0.50 -0.79
C PHE A 153 -11.61 1.78 -1.53
N VAL A 154 -11.74 2.90 -0.83
CA VAL A 154 -12.03 4.21 -1.46
C VAL A 154 -10.92 4.59 -2.43
N GLU A 155 -9.65 4.44 -2.04
CA GLU A 155 -8.51 4.71 -2.90
C GLU A 155 -8.49 3.81 -4.16
N TYR A 156 -8.84 2.53 -4.01
CA TYR A 156 -8.99 1.62 -5.13
C TYR A 156 -10.13 2.04 -6.08
N CYS A 157 -11.26 2.48 -5.53
CA CYS A 157 -12.38 3.02 -6.32
C CYS A 157 -11.97 4.28 -7.10
N ILE A 158 -11.19 5.19 -6.49
CA ILE A 158 -10.66 6.39 -7.16
C ILE A 158 -9.78 5.99 -8.35
N THR A 159 -8.91 5.00 -8.19
CA THR A 159 -8.08 4.49 -9.28
C THR A 159 -8.91 3.92 -10.41
N SER A 160 -9.89 3.08 -10.10
CA SER A 160 -10.78 2.47 -11.10
C SER A 160 -11.56 3.54 -11.86
N PHE A 161 -12.05 4.56 -11.16
CA PHE A 161 -12.74 5.69 -11.77
C PHE A 161 -11.81 6.52 -12.66
N SER A 162 -10.59 6.81 -12.19
CA SER A 162 -9.57 7.54 -12.96
C SER A 162 -9.27 6.88 -14.31
N ARG A 163 -9.17 5.54 -14.31
CA ARG A 163 -8.94 4.75 -15.54
C ARG A 163 -10.14 4.79 -16.47
N THR A 164 -11.36 4.63 -15.94
CA THR A 164 -12.59 4.63 -16.74
C THR A 164 -12.81 5.98 -17.42
N VAL A 165 -12.56 7.09 -16.72
CA VAL A 165 -12.74 8.45 -17.28
C VAL A 165 -11.51 8.94 -18.06
N ASN A 166 -10.39 8.21 -17.96
CA ASN A 166 -9.11 8.54 -18.59
C ASN A 166 -8.59 9.95 -18.24
N ILE A 167 -8.80 10.37 -16.98
CA ILE A 167 -8.30 11.65 -16.46
C ILE A 167 -7.07 11.41 -15.61
N ARG A 168 -5.88 11.67 -16.13
CA ARG A 168 -4.60 11.49 -15.45
C ARG A 168 -4.50 12.25 -14.11
N ALA A 169 -5.13 13.42 -14.00
CA ALA A 169 -5.10 14.23 -12.78
C ALA A 169 -5.73 13.50 -11.57
N ILE A 170 -6.78 12.71 -11.78
CA ILE A 170 -7.42 11.90 -10.72
C ILE A 170 -6.48 10.79 -10.26
N GLY A 171 -5.65 10.25 -11.16
CA GLY A 171 -4.65 9.23 -10.83
C GLY A 171 -3.63 9.67 -9.78
N PHE A 172 -3.33 10.98 -9.66
CA PHE A 172 -2.44 11.50 -8.61
C PHE A 172 -3.04 11.46 -7.20
N LEU A 173 -4.33 11.21 -7.05
CA LEU A 173 -4.96 11.07 -5.74
C LEU A 173 -4.73 9.68 -5.14
N SER A 174 -4.60 8.65 -5.97
CA SER A 174 -4.54 7.27 -5.46
C SER A 174 -3.21 6.59 -5.74
N PRO A 175 -2.58 5.99 -4.72
CA PRO A 175 -1.31 5.29 -4.86
C PRO A 175 -1.38 4.06 -5.78
N PHE A 176 -2.55 3.46 -5.95
CA PHE A 176 -2.73 2.33 -6.89
C PHE A 176 -2.53 2.73 -8.35
N SER A 177 -2.71 4.01 -8.68
CA SER A 177 -2.41 4.53 -10.02
C SER A 177 -0.90 4.72 -10.25
N PHE A 178 -0.12 4.95 -9.18
CA PHE A 178 1.34 5.17 -9.31
C PHE A 178 2.07 3.89 -9.69
N PHE A 179 1.58 2.75 -9.20
CA PHE A 179 2.20 1.45 -9.33
C PHE A 179 1.25 0.45 -9.99
N SER A 180 0.68 0.81 -11.14
CA SER A 180 -0.17 -0.08 -11.93
C SER A 180 0.65 -1.25 -12.48
N PRO A 181 0.43 -2.51 -12.02
CA PRO A 181 1.24 -3.65 -12.47
C PRO A 181 1.17 -3.88 -13.99
N ALA A 182 0.01 -3.63 -14.60
CA ALA A 182 -0.17 -3.75 -16.04
C ALA A 182 0.62 -2.71 -16.83
N GLU A 183 0.62 -1.45 -16.34
CA GLU A 183 1.41 -0.37 -16.98
C GLU A 183 2.91 -0.60 -16.82
N ILE A 184 3.34 -1.09 -15.64
CA ILE A 184 4.74 -1.41 -15.36
C ILE A 184 5.22 -2.55 -16.26
N HIS A 185 4.41 -3.59 -16.45
CA HIS A 185 4.72 -4.68 -17.37
C HIS A 185 4.90 -4.19 -18.80
N ASN A 186 3.99 -3.33 -19.28
CA ASN A 186 4.06 -2.79 -20.64
C ASN A 186 5.22 -1.80 -20.85
N ALA A 187 5.53 -0.97 -19.85
CA ALA A 187 6.55 0.07 -19.91
C ALA A 187 7.96 -0.41 -19.49
N GLY A 188 8.05 -1.51 -18.74
CA GLY A 188 9.31 -2.01 -18.16
C GLY A 188 9.94 -1.08 -17.11
N THR A 189 9.24 -0.01 -16.70
CA THR A 189 9.76 0.98 -15.74
C THR A 189 8.63 1.64 -14.96
N TYR A 190 8.95 2.24 -13.80
CA TYR A 190 8.04 3.13 -13.10
C TYR A 190 8.00 4.51 -13.76
N SER A 191 6.81 5.16 -13.75
CA SER A 191 6.68 6.54 -14.19
C SER A 191 7.34 7.50 -13.20
N TRP A 192 8.30 8.32 -13.66
CA TRP A 192 9.06 9.25 -12.82
C TRP A 192 8.18 10.29 -12.12
N ASP A 193 7.14 10.77 -12.78
CA ASP A 193 6.20 11.75 -12.23
C ASP A 193 5.49 11.20 -10.98
N TYR A 194 4.99 9.95 -11.08
CA TYR A 194 4.35 9.27 -9.96
C TYR A 194 5.33 8.92 -8.84
N MET A 195 6.56 8.54 -9.18
CA MET A 195 7.58 8.21 -8.20
C MET A 195 7.98 9.43 -7.36
N LEU A 196 8.16 10.59 -7.98
CA LEU A 196 8.45 11.84 -7.26
C LEU A 196 7.30 12.23 -6.34
N TRP A 197 6.06 12.15 -6.83
CA TRP A 197 4.87 12.45 -6.03
C TRP A 197 4.72 11.50 -4.85
N TYR A 198 4.94 10.20 -5.08
CA TYR A 198 4.95 9.18 -4.04
C TYR A 198 5.97 9.49 -2.93
N LEU A 199 7.21 9.80 -3.27
CA LEU A 199 8.25 10.15 -2.29
C LEU A 199 7.88 11.41 -1.50
N LEU A 200 7.30 12.41 -2.15
CA LEU A 200 6.82 13.63 -1.50
C LEU A 200 5.73 13.31 -0.48
N LEU A 201 4.76 12.47 -0.83
CA LEU A 201 3.69 12.06 0.07
C LEU A 201 4.21 11.24 1.26
N LEU A 202 5.12 10.27 1.04
CA LEU A 202 5.73 9.49 2.11
C LEU A 202 6.45 10.38 3.11
N PHE A 203 7.27 11.32 2.61
CA PHE A 203 7.98 12.27 3.44
C PHE A 203 7.02 13.20 4.19
N GLY A 204 5.97 13.66 3.52
CA GLY A 204 4.91 14.47 4.12
C GLY A 204 4.21 13.76 5.27
N PHE A 205 3.79 12.50 5.08
CA PHE A 205 3.16 11.71 6.14
C PHE A 205 4.08 11.50 7.34
N ALA A 206 5.35 11.15 7.08
CA ALA A 206 6.33 10.95 8.14
C ALA A 206 6.58 12.25 8.93
N LEU A 207 6.72 13.40 8.25
CA LEU A 207 6.91 14.69 8.90
C LEU A 207 5.68 15.14 9.71
N LEU A 208 4.48 15.00 9.15
CA LEU A 208 3.24 15.38 9.85
C LEU A 208 3.03 14.51 11.10
N ALA A 209 3.26 13.21 10.99
CA ALA A 209 3.21 12.29 12.12
C ALA A 209 4.23 12.67 13.21
N TYR A 210 5.47 12.95 12.81
CA TYR A 210 6.54 13.38 13.71
C TYR A 210 6.21 14.69 14.41
N TRP A 211 5.77 15.71 13.66
CA TRP A 211 5.41 17.01 14.21
C TRP A 211 4.27 16.93 15.22
N LYS A 212 3.25 16.12 14.91
CA LYS A 212 2.08 15.93 15.79
C LYS A 212 2.46 15.25 17.10
N ILE A 213 3.30 14.20 17.05
CA ILE A 213 3.76 13.50 18.26
C ILE A 213 4.58 14.40 19.18
N LEU A 214 5.40 15.27 18.62
CA LEU A 214 6.21 16.22 19.41
C LEU A 214 5.36 17.28 20.12
N LYS A 215 4.29 17.76 19.48
CA LYS A 215 3.40 18.82 20.00
C LYS A 215 2.25 18.30 20.87
N ARG A 216 2.05 17.00 20.92
CA ARG A 216 0.93 16.43 21.66
C ARG A 216 1.21 16.51 23.16
N ASP A 217 0.50 17.39 23.86
CA ASP A 217 0.41 17.31 25.31
C ASP A 217 -0.30 16.02 25.69
N ILE A 218 0.24 15.31 26.68
CA ILE A 218 -0.38 14.13 27.25
C ILE A 218 -1.63 14.65 27.97
N ALA A 219 -2.76 14.68 27.28
CA ALA A 219 -4.03 14.78 27.95
C ALA A 219 -4.17 13.47 28.73
N LEU A 220 -3.80 13.49 30.01
CA LEU A 220 -4.21 12.50 30.98
C LEU A 220 -5.73 12.43 30.84
N ALA A 221 -6.24 11.32 30.38
CA ALA A 221 -7.68 11.06 30.44
C ALA A 221 -8.02 10.95 31.94
N VAL A 222 -8.52 12.07 32.49
CA VAL A 222 -9.21 12.10 33.77
C VAL A 222 -10.58 11.51 33.57
#